data_cdc24d533f2356213a7c21ee162e949f
#
_entry.id   cdc24d533f2356213a7c21ee162e949f
#
_cell.length_a   1.000
_cell.length_b   1.000
_cell.length_c   1.000
_cell.angle_alpha   90.00
_cell.angle_beta   90.00
_cell.angle_gamma   90.00
#
_symmetry.space_group_name_H-M   'P 1'
#
loop_
_entity.id
_entity.type
_entity.pdbx_description
1 polymer ?
#
loop_
_entity_poly.entity_id
_entity_poly.type
_entity_poly.pdbx_seq_one_letter_code
_entity_poly.pdbx_strand_id
1 'polypeptide(L)'
;MIKKVSVIGTGVIGTGWVIRCLTHNKKVIAFDKDIKLKKKLIVEIKRVWPFVKKLFNKNKLNLKNFKFVTSIEEAVKTADFIQECAPENYAQKIKLMNIIGKFARPKAIIASSSSGLLPTKIYSKCKNPSRTMIGHPFNPVYLCPGVEIVPGKKTNKFFLNKAKKFYKSISMNPIMVKKELPGYLSDRLQEALWREGLHIINEGYATTKDLDRAIEDGPGIRYSLMGTFLTFHLAGGKAGMKHMLKQFGPALKLPWTKLKAPKLTKKLSYRIIKGTKQQSRGKSVASLSNIRDEYLVNLLKMRKKYESKIRK
;
A
#
# COMPACT_ATOMS: atom_id res chain seq x y z
N MET A 1 22.62 4.72 8.83
CA MET A 1 21.22 4.34 9.17
C MET A 1 20.30 5.52 8.83
N ILE A 2 19.12 5.29 8.23
CA ILE A 2 18.15 6.35 7.90
C ILE A 2 17.43 6.79 9.19
N LYS A 3 17.59 8.06 9.55
CA LYS A 3 17.04 8.68 10.76
C LYS A 3 15.99 9.75 10.44
N LYS A 4 16.20 10.54 9.37
CA LYS A 4 15.31 11.64 8.97
C LYS A 4 14.53 11.26 7.72
N VAL A 5 13.20 11.29 7.82
CA VAL A 5 12.26 10.93 6.75
C VAL A 5 11.43 12.17 6.40
N SER A 6 11.36 12.46 5.11
CA SER A 6 10.44 13.45 4.57
C SER A 6 9.23 12.76 3.93
N VAL A 7 8.02 13.23 4.24
CA VAL A 7 6.78 12.75 3.61
C VAL A 7 6.16 13.92 2.85
N ILE A 8 6.02 13.78 1.54
CA ILE A 8 5.55 14.82 0.64
C ILE A 8 4.10 14.53 0.23
N GLY A 9 3.17 15.32 0.74
CA GLY A 9 1.73 15.10 0.66
C GLY A 9 1.21 14.40 1.91
N THR A 10 0.18 15.00 2.55
CA THR A 10 -0.40 14.54 3.82
C THR A 10 -1.84 14.04 3.68
N GLY A 11 -2.19 13.52 2.51
CA GLY A 11 -3.41 12.73 2.30
C GLY A 11 -3.40 11.43 3.09
N VAL A 12 -4.35 10.53 2.81
CA VAL A 12 -4.51 9.25 3.54
C VAL A 12 -3.20 8.44 3.61
N ILE A 13 -2.53 8.27 2.48
CA ILE A 13 -1.29 7.50 2.39
C ILE A 13 -0.12 8.19 3.10
N GLY A 14 0.06 9.51 2.85
CA GLY A 14 1.13 10.27 3.50
C GLY A 14 0.95 10.35 5.01
N THR A 15 -0.27 10.57 5.50
CA THR A 15 -0.60 10.48 6.93
C THR A 15 -0.20 9.14 7.52
N GLY A 16 -0.51 8.05 6.83
CA GLY A 16 -0.12 6.71 7.26
C GLY A 16 1.40 6.51 7.34
N TRP A 17 2.17 7.07 6.40
CA TRP A 17 3.63 7.06 6.45
C TRP A 17 4.20 7.87 7.62
N VAL A 18 3.64 9.06 7.87
CA VAL A 18 4.03 9.89 9.02
C VAL A 18 3.86 9.10 10.31
N ILE A 19 2.69 8.48 10.51
CA ILE A 19 2.40 7.68 11.70
C ILE A 19 3.35 6.51 11.82
N ARG A 20 3.55 5.74 10.75
CA ARG A 20 4.46 4.57 10.73
C ARG A 20 5.88 4.97 11.12
N CYS A 21 6.41 6.05 10.55
CA CYS A 21 7.76 6.53 10.82
C CYS A 21 7.90 7.05 12.26
N LEU A 22 6.95 7.83 12.77
CA LEU A 22 6.94 8.32 14.15
C LEU A 22 6.88 7.18 15.17
N THR A 23 6.07 6.15 14.92
CA THR A 23 5.97 4.95 15.76
C THR A 23 7.31 4.24 15.89
N HIS A 24 8.16 4.33 14.89
CA HIS A 24 9.51 3.74 14.88
C HIS A 24 10.64 4.76 15.14
N ASN A 25 10.31 5.82 15.90
CA ASN A 25 11.26 6.84 16.37
C ASN A 25 12.07 7.53 15.26
N LYS A 26 11.52 7.66 14.05
CA LYS A 26 12.14 8.46 13.00
C LYS A 26 11.81 9.94 13.19
N LYS A 27 12.75 10.83 12.85
CA LYS A 27 12.46 12.27 12.72
C LYS A 27 11.72 12.46 11.40
N VAL A 28 10.50 13.01 11.46
CA VAL A 28 9.61 13.13 10.30
C VAL A 28 9.37 14.59 9.98
N ILE A 29 9.61 14.97 8.74
CA ILE A 29 9.22 16.26 8.18
C ILE A 29 8.11 15.99 7.18
N ALA A 30 6.89 16.43 7.49
CA ALA A 30 5.75 16.33 6.58
C ALA A 30 5.56 17.65 5.82
N PHE A 31 5.34 17.55 4.53
CA PHE A 31 5.05 18.67 3.65
C PHE A 31 3.64 18.56 3.08
N ASP A 32 2.93 19.67 3.12
CA ASP A 32 1.78 19.92 2.25
C ASP A 32 1.69 21.42 1.92
N LYS A 33 0.98 21.78 0.84
CA LYS A 33 0.79 23.17 0.43
C LYS A 33 -0.08 23.95 1.39
N ASP A 34 -1.05 23.28 2.02
CA ASP A 34 -2.01 23.89 2.94
C ASP A 34 -1.62 23.60 4.41
N ILE A 35 -1.24 24.64 5.12
CA ILE A 35 -0.89 24.56 6.56
C ILE A 35 -2.06 24.05 7.44
N LYS A 36 -3.32 24.23 7.00
CA LYS A 36 -4.50 23.75 7.73
C LYS A 36 -4.51 22.23 7.86
N LEU A 37 -3.86 21.50 6.92
CA LEU A 37 -3.72 20.04 6.97
C LEU A 37 -2.88 19.56 8.16
N LYS A 38 -2.01 20.41 8.73
CA LYS A 38 -1.27 20.08 9.95
C LYS A 38 -2.20 19.68 11.10
N LYS A 39 -3.28 20.44 11.32
CA LYS A 39 -4.26 20.14 12.39
C LYS A 39 -4.94 18.80 12.13
N LYS A 40 -5.40 18.57 10.90
CA LYS A 40 -6.03 17.28 10.50
C LYS A 40 -5.09 16.09 10.70
N LEU A 41 -3.84 16.23 10.30
CA LEU A 41 -2.80 15.20 10.46
C LEU A 41 -2.57 14.87 11.94
N ILE A 42 -2.47 15.87 12.83
CA ILE A 42 -2.28 15.64 14.27
C ILE A 42 -3.49 14.93 14.89
N VAL A 43 -4.71 15.31 14.50
CA VAL A 43 -5.94 14.63 14.94
C VAL A 43 -5.90 13.16 14.54
N GLU A 44 -5.56 12.87 13.30
CA GLU A 44 -5.50 11.49 12.79
C GLU A 44 -4.39 10.67 13.47
N ILE A 45 -3.21 11.26 13.71
CA ILE A 45 -2.13 10.62 14.48
C ILE A 45 -2.64 10.20 15.87
N LYS A 46 -3.35 11.09 16.57
CA LYS A 46 -3.90 10.79 17.90
C LYS A 46 -4.98 9.71 17.84
N ARG A 47 -5.88 9.76 16.83
CA ARG A 47 -6.95 8.77 16.63
C ARG A 47 -6.41 7.35 16.46
N VAL A 48 -5.37 7.17 15.65
CA VAL A 48 -4.83 5.83 15.34
C VAL A 48 -3.78 5.36 16.34
N TRP A 49 -3.27 6.23 17.20
CA TRP A 49 -2.22 5.88 18.16
C TRP A 49 -2.54 4.67 19.04
N PRO A 50 -3.76 4.49 19.59
CA PRO A 50 -4.09 3.30 20.37
C PRO A 50 -3.84 1.99 19.63
N PHE A 51 -4.13 1.93 18.33
CA PHE A 51 -3.95 0.75 17.49
C PHE A 51 -2.46 0.45 17.25
N VAL A 52 -1.68 1.45 16.83
CA VAL A 52 -0.24 1.29 16.58
C VAL A 52 0.54 1.03 17.88
N LYS A 53 0.14 1.67 18.98
CA LYS A 53 0.68 1.40 20.32
C LYS A 53 0.53 -0.09 20.68
N LYS A 54 -0.68 -0.63 20.52
CA LYS A 54 -1.01 -2.04 20.81
C LYS A 54 -0.26 -3.01 19.89
N LEU A 55 -0.15 -2.70 18.59
CA LEU A 55 0.51 -3.57 17.61
C LEU A 55 2.04 -3.62 17.79
N PHE A 56 2.67 -2.46 18.00
CA PHE A 56 4.14 -2.34 18.05
C PHE A 56 4.71 -2.29 19.47
N ASN A 57 3.88 -2.52 20.49
CA ASN A 57 4.25 -2.45 21.90
C ASN A 57 5.01 -1.15 22.24
N LYS A 58 4.39 0.00 21.96
CA LYS A 58 4.95 1.33 22.20
C LYS A 58 4.28 2.00 23.38
N ASN A 59 5.07 2.66 24.23
CA ASN A 59 4.53 3.31 25.43
C ASN A 59 4.09 4.75 25.17
N LYS A 60 4.83 5.51 24.34
CA LYS A 60 4.62 6.96 24.18
C LYS A 60 4.72 7.39 22.72
N LEU A 61 3.80 8.28 22.32
CA LEU A 61 3.87 9.03 21.06
C LEU A 61 4.84 10.21 21.24
N ASN A 62 5.90 10.27 20.47
CA ASN A 62 6.85 11.36 20.54
C ASN A 62 6.65 12.35 19.38
N LEU A 63 5.80 13.35 19.59
CA LEU A 63 5.57 14.42 18.62
C LEU A 63 6.74 15.42 18.49
N LYS A 64 7.75 15.39 19.37
CA LYS A 64 8.98 16.21 19.21
C LYS A 64 9.77 15.78 17.96
N ASN A 65 9.55 14.55 17.47
CA ASN A 65 10.15 14.06 16.23
C ASN A 65 9.37 14.47 14.97
N PHE A 66 8.31 15.26 15.10
CA PHE A 66 7.45 15.67 13.98
C PHE A 66 7.59 17.16 13.70
N LYS A 67 7.80 17.51 12.41
CA LYS A 67 7.74 18.87 11.89
C LYS A 67 6.84 18.91 10.66
N PHE A 68 6.01 19.94 10.54
CA PHE A 68 5.22 20.22 9.35
C PHE A 68 5.73 21.47 8.67
N VAL A 69 5.87 21.45 7.36
CA VAL A 69 6.37 22.57 6.55
C VAL A 69 5.54 22.74 5.28
N THR A 70 5.57 23.96 4.70
CA THR A 70 4.87 24.30 3.45
C THR A 70 5.85 24.57 2.29
N SER A 71 7.15 24.38 2.52
CA SER A 71 8.20 24.43 1.49
C SER A 71 8.76 23.04 1.20
N ILE A 72 8.78 22.65 -0.09
CA ILE A 72 9.37 21.38 -0.53
C ILE A 72 10.85 21.35 -0.24
N GLU A 73 11.57 22.45 -0.51
CA GLU A 73 12.99 22.55 -0.24
C GLU A 73 13.29 22.28 1.25
N GLU A 74 12.57 22.97 2.15
CA GLU A 74 12.71 22.75 3.59
C GLU A 74 12.45 21.30 3.98
N ALA A 75 11.44 20.67 3.37
CA ALA A 75 11.07 19.30 3.65
C ALA A 75 12.21 18.31 3.29
N VAL A 76 12.91 18.51 2.16
CA VAL A 76 13.78 17.47 1.59
C VAL A 76 15.27 17.70 1.84
N LYS A 77 15.71 18.94 2.07
CA LYS A 77 17.15 19.29 2.14
C LYS A 77 17.95 18.53 3.21
N THR A 78 17.32 18.07 4.28
CA THR A 78 18.01 17.33 5.36
C THR A 78 17.58 15.86 5.46
N ALA A 79 16.66 15.42 4.62
CA ALA A 79 16.11 14.06 4.68
C ALA A 79 17.14 13.00 4.22
N ASP A 80 17.10 11.84 4.86
CA ASP A 80 17.82 10.64 4.41
C ASP A 80 16.96 9.80 3.46
N PHE A 81 15.64 9.87 3.66
CA PHE A 81 14.64 9.17 2.87
C PHE A 81 13.43 10.09 2.61
N ILE A 82 12.97 10.13 1.39
CA ILE A 82 11.84 10.96 0.96
C ILE A 82 10.77 10.03 0.41
N GLN A 83 9.58 10.06 0.98
CA GLN A 83 8.40 9.33 0.55
C GLN A 83 7.39 10.31 -0.04
N GLU A 84 7.19 10.26 -1.34
CA GLU A 84 6.23 11.10 -2.05
C GLU A 84 4.87 10.43 -2.09
N CYS A 85 3.80 11.21 -1.82
CA CYS A 85 2.41 10.79 -1.71
C CYS A 85 1.44 11.78 -2.37
N ALA A 86 1.87 12.49 -3.41
CA ALA A 86 1.02 13.41 -4.18
C ALA A 86 0.04 12.64 -5.09
N PRO A 87 -0.99 13.32 -5.63
CA PRO A 87 -2.00 12.71 -6.50
C PRO A 87 -1.41 11.90 -7.67
N GLU A 88 -2.15 10.88 -8.11
CA GLU A 88 -1.73 9.92 -9.12
C GLU A 88 -1.84 10.49 -10.54
N ASN A 89 -0.90 11.39 -10.89
CA ASN A 89 -0.83 12.06 -12.17
C ASN A 89 0.61 12.20 -12.66
N TYR A 90 0.92 11.71 -13.86
CA TYR A 90 2.27 11.75 -14.42
C TYR A 90 2.88 13.15 -14.48
N ALA A 91 2.15 14.13 -15.04
CA ALA A 91 2.68 15.49 -15.23
C ALA A 91 3.04 16.13 -13.89
N GLN A 92 2.15 16.01 -12.89
CA GLN A 92 2.37 16.54 -11.55
C GLN A 92 3.54 15.85 -10.85
N LYS A 93 3.61 14.50 -10.93
CA LYS A 93 4.69 13.73 -10.29
C LYS A 93 6.04 14.01 -10.93
N ILE A 94 6.14 14.08 -12.26
CA ILE A 94 7.40 14.43 -12.96
C ILE A 94 7.91 15.81 -12.51
N LYS A 95 7.01 16.82 -12.44
CA LYS A 95 7.32 18.17 -11.97
C LYS A 95 7.82 18.17 -10.53
N LEU A 96 7.10 17.47 -9.66
CA LEU A 96 7.43 17.34 -8.25
C LEU A 96 8.77 16.62 -8.04
N MET A 97 9.01 15.50 -8.74
CA MET A 97 10.25 14.73 -8.63
C MET A 97 11.47 15.50 -9.13
N ASN A 98 11.31 16.36 -10.14
CA ASN A 98 12.36 17.28 -10.56
C ASN A 98 12.75 18.24 -9.42
N ILE A 99 11.76 18.86 -8.76
CA ILE A 99 11.97 19.76 -7.62
C ILE A 99 12.64 19.02 -6.45
N ILE A 100 12.09 17.88 -6.06
CA ILE A 100 12.66 17.04 -4.99
C ILE A 100 14.11 16.66 -5.32
N GLY A 101 14.37 16.22 -6.56
CA GLY A 101 15.71 15.82 -7.01
C GLY A 101 16.72 16.94 -6.97
N LYS A 102 16.29 18.20 -7.19
CA LYS A 102 17.13 19.40 -7.12
C LYS A 102 17.61 19.70 -5.69
N PHE A 103 16.71 19.63 -4.71
CA PHE A 103 16.99 20.05 -3.33
C PHE A 103 17.39 18.92 -2.38
N ALA A 104 17.04 17.67 -2.71
CA ALA A 104 17.39 16.52 -1.88
C ALA A 104 18.90 16.23 -1.90
N ARG A 105 19.45 15.86 -0.73
CA ARG A 105 20.87 15.48 -0.61
C ARG A 105 21.24 14.36 -1.60
N PRO A 106 22.47 14.34 -2.14
CA PRO A 106 22.88 13.34 -3.15
C PRO A 106 22.66 11.88 -2.75
N LYS A 107 22.83 11.57 -1.47
CA LYS A 107 22.68 10.20 -0.90
C LYS A 107 21.27 9.89 -0.37
N ALA A 108 20.32 10.84 -0.44
CA ALA A 108 18.94 10.62 -0.01
C ALA A 108 18.21 9.72 -1.00
N ILE A 109 17.43 8.76 -0.50
CA ILE A 109 16.55 7.93 -1.32
C ILE A 109 15.27 8.70 -1.59
N ILE A 110 14.75 8.61 -2.81
CA ILE A 110 13.49 9.19 -3.22
C ILE A 110 12.56 8.06 -3.66
N ALA A 111 11.49 7.82 -2.91
CA ALA A 111 10.49 6.83 -3.21
C ALA A 111 9.13 7.50 -3.46
N SER A 112 8.34 6.99 -4.40
CA SER A 112 6.96 7.39 -4.62
C SER A 112 6.00 6.32 -4.13
N SER A 113 4.89 6.73 -3.52
CA SER A 113 3.77 5.85 -3.16
C SER A 113 2.79 5.61 -4.31
N SER A 114 3.18 5.92 -5.55
CA SER A 114 2.36 5.64 -6.73
C SER A 114 1.90 4.19 -6.77
N SER A 115 0.65 3.97 -7.16
CA SER A 115 0.03 2.64 -7.20
C SER A 115 0.22 1.92 -8.54
N GLY A 116 0.48 2.65 -9.63
CA GLY A 116 0.55 2.00 -10.95
C GLY A 116 1.41 2.71 -11.99
N LEU A 117 1.87 3.93 -11.72
CA LEU A 117 2.66 4.70 -12.68
C LEU A 117 4.10 4.17 -12.75
N LEU A 118 4.64 4.09 -13.97
CA LEU A 118 5.98 3.57 -14.21
C LEU A 118 7.05 4.50 -13.61
N PRO A 119 7.94 3.99 -12.73
CA PRO A 119 8.99 4.79 -12.10
C PRO A 119 9.92 5.45 -13.11
N THR A 120 10.33 4.77 -14.19
CA THR A 120 11.15 5.36 -15.24
C THR A 120 10.54 6.65 -15.78
N LYS A 121 9.21 6.70 -15.97
CA LYS A 121 8.51 7.89 -16.47
C LYS A 121 8.37 8.97 -15.41
N ILE A 122 8.01 8.61 -14.18
CA ILE A 122 7.89 9.57 -13.06
C ILE A 122 9.22 10.29 -12.81
N TYR A 123 10.33 9.57 -12.82
CA TYR A 123 11.66 10.10 -12.51
C TYR A 123 12.46 10.60 -13.73
N SER A 124 11.82 10.71 -14.89
CA SER A 124 12.50 11.08 -16.15
C SER A 124 13.28 12.41 -16.09
N LYS A 125 12.77 13.37 -15.32
CA LYS A 125 13.41 14.69 -15.10
C LYS A 125 14.06 14.83 -13.72
N CYS A 126 14.13 13.78 -12.92
CA CYS A 126 14.71 13.84 -11.59
C CYS A 126 16.25 13.85 -11.66
N LYS A 127 16.90 14.79 -10.94
CA LYS A 127 18.36 14.82 -10.79
C LYS A 127 18.81 13.55 -10.06
N ASN A 128 19.78 12.83 -10.63
CA ASN A 128 20.31 11.58 -10.11
C ASN A 128 19.22 10.50 -9.89
N PRO A 129 18.62 9.96 -10.95
CA PRO A 129 17.55 8.97 -10.87
C PRO A 129 18.02 7.59 -10.36
N SER A 130 19.31 7.35 -10.19
CA SER A 130 19.84 6.09 -9.65
C SER A 130 19.37 5.77 -8.22
N ARG A 131 18.95 6.79 -7.47
CA ARG A 131 18.47 6.71 -6.07
C ARG A 131 16.94 6.72 -5.94
N THR A 132 16.24 6.63 -7.06
CA THR A 132 14.78 6.72 -7.12
C THR A 132 14.13 5.36 -7.32
N MET A 133 12.93 5.18 -6.77
CA MET A 133 12.13 3.95 -6.88
C MET A 133 10.67 4.19 -6.51
N ILE A 134 9.82 3.22 -6.74
CA ILE A 134 8.53 3.15 -6.08
C ILE A 134 8.71 2.48 -4.71
N GLY A 135 7.99 2.98 -3.71
CA GLY A 135 7.76 2.34 -2.43
C GLY A 135 6.27 2.33 -2.17
N HIS A 136 5.56 1.43 -2.85
CA HIS A 136 4.10 1.34 -2.86
C HIS A 136 3.59 0.63 -1.61
N PRO A 137 2.87 1.33 -0.70
CA PRO A 137 2.34 0.75 0.52
C PRO A 137 0.92 0.20 0.31
N PHE A 138 0.42 -0.51 1.32
CA PHE A 138 -0.98 -0.90 1.41
C PHE A 138 -1.69 -0.08 2.48
N ASN A 139 -2.90 0.39 2.19
CA ASN A 139 -3.73 1.12 3.14
C ASN A 139 -4.42 0.15 4.14
N PRO A 140 -4.40 0.44 5.45
CA PRO A 140 -3.79 1.57 6.13
C PRO A 140 -2.27 1.38 6.37
N VAL A 141 -1.47 2.32 5.89
CA VAL A 141 0.01 2.23 5.91
C VAL A 141 0.57 2.07 7.33
N TYR A 142 -0.09 2.63 8.33
CA TYR A 142 0.33 2.54 9.72
C TYR A 142 0.14 1.14 10.34
N LEU A 143 -0.65 0.24 9.73
CA LEU A 143 -0.85 -1.15 10.18
C LEU A 143 -0.37 -2.17 9.16
N CYS A 144 -0.72 -2.02 7.87
CA CYS A 144 -0.34 -2.98 6.84
C CYS A 144 1.17 -3.01 6.63
N PRO A 145 1.82 -4.16 6.77
CA PRO A 145 3.28 -4.23 6.70
C PRO A 145 3.82 -4.33 5.27
N GLY A 146 2.99 -4.62 4.27
CA GLY A 146 3.44 -4.76 2.89
C GLY A 146 3.95 -3.44 2.31
N VAL A 147 5.04 -3.50 1.52
CA VAL A 147 5.50 -2.42 0.68
C VAL A 147 6.18 -2.99 -0.55
N GLU A 148 5.71 -2.65 -1.75
CA GLU A 148 6.35 -3.04 -2.99
C GLU A 148 7.47 -2.06 -3.33
N ILE A 149 8.68 -2.58 -3.57
CA ILE A 149 9.82 -1.80 -4.04
C ILE A 149 9.99 -2.08 -5.53
N VAL A 150 9.68 -1.09 -6.37
CA VAL A 150 9.73 -1.22 -7.83
C VAL A 150 10.85 -0.34 -8.38
N PRO A 151 11.87 -0.92 -9.03
CA PRO A 151 12.94 -0.15 -9.65
C PRO A 151 12.48 0.50 -10.95
N GLY A 152 12.98 1.68 -11.28
CA GLY A 152 13.02 2.18 -12.65
C GLY A 152 14.28 1.70 -13.37
N LYS A 153 14.37 1.92 -14.68
CA LYS A 153 15.52 1.49 -15.51
C LYS A 153 16.88 2.00 -15.02
N LYS A 154 16.92 3.18 -14.39
CA LYS A 154 18.16 3.81 -13.88
C LYS A 154 18.39 3.57 -12.38
N THR A 155 17.51 2.85 -11.69
CA THR A 155 17.63 2.63 -10.24
C THR A 155 18.80 1.70 -9.93
N ASN A 156 19.70 2.12 -9.03
CA ASN A 156 20.86 1.34 -8.62
C ASN A 156 20.51 0.35 -7.50
N LYS A 157 21.03 -0.88 -7.59
CA LYS A 157 20.84 -1.96 -6.59
C LYS A 157 21.25 -1.54 -5.17
N PHE A 158 22.27 -0.70 -5.03
CA PHE A 158 22.69 -0.16 -3.73
C PHE A 158 21.54 0.58 -3.03
N PHE A 159 20.85 1.48 -3.74
CA PHE A 159 19.75 2.24 -3.17
C PHE A 159 18.51 1.38 -2.92
N LEU A 160 18.23 0.36 -3.77
CA LEU A 160 17.16 -0.62 -3.52
C LEU A 160 17.40 -1.39 -2.21
N ASN A 161 18.62 -1.87 -2.01
CA ASN A 161 18.97 -2.58 -0.77
C ASN A 161 18.91 -1.68 0.47
N LYS A 162 19.31 -0.43 0.33
CA LYS A 162 19.21 0.56 1.40
C LYS A 162 17.75 0.89 1.73
N ALA A 163 16.88 1.00 0.74
CA ALA A 163 15.43 1.17 0.92
C ALA A 163 14.80 -0.06 1.59
N LYS A 164 15.14 -1.27 1.14
CA LYS A 164 14.72 -2.51 1.77
C LYS A 164 15.06 -2.56 3.26
N LYS A 165 16.30 -2.19 3.62
CA LYS A 165 16.74 -2.10 5.03
C LYS A 165 15.95 -1.04 5.81
N PHE A 166 15.67 0.12 5.18
CA PHE A 166 14.87 1.17 5.81
C PHE A 166 13.45 0.69 6.10
N TYR A 167 12.73 0.16 5.11
CA TYR A 167 11.35 -0.31 5.32
C TYR A 167 11.28 -1.40 6.40
N LYS A 168 12.24 -2.33 6.42
CA LYS A 168 12.35 -3.32 7.53
C LYS A 168 12.52 -2.64 8.88
N SER A 169 13.30 -1.54 8.97
CA SER A 169 13.55 -0.81 10.23
C SER A 169 12.32 -0.09 10.79
N ILE A 170 11.26 0.00 10.01
CA ILE A 170 9.95 0.53 10.42
C ILE A 170 8.85 -0.57 10.37
N SER A 171 9.27 -1.82 10.59
CA SER A 171 8.40 -3.00 10.66
C SER A 171 7.52 -3.20 9.42
N MET A 172 8.09 -2.97 8.23
CA MET A 172 7.45 -3.33 6.98
C MET A 172 8.11 -4.56 6.35
N ASN A 173 7.34 -5.26 5.50
CA ASN A 173 7.75 -6.43 4.73
C ASN A 173 7.93 -6.04 3.25
N PRO A 174 9.16 -5.67 2.81
CA PRO A 174 9.42 -5.26 1.45
C PRO A 174 9.25 -6.40 0.45
N ILE A 175 8.44 -6.17 -0.57
CA ILE A 175 8.24 -7.05 -1.72
C ILE A 175 9.07 -6.47 -2.88
N MET A 176 10.13 -7.19 -3.28
CA MET A 176 11.03 -6.72 -4.34
C MET A 176 10.45 -7.09 -5.70
N VAL A 177 10.02 -6.10 -6.47
CA VAL A 177 9.59 -6.28 -7.85
C VAL A 177 10.81 -6.25 -8.77
N LYS A 178 10.97 -7.25 -9.64
CA LYS A 178 12.20 -7.40 -10.45
C LYS A 178 12.35 -6.33 -11.53
N LYS A 179 11.23 -5.90 -12.13
CA LYS A 179 11.16 -4.91 -13.21
C LYS A 179 9.91 -4.05 -13.04
N GLU A 180 9.94 -2.81 -13.52
CA GLU A 180 8.74 -1.98 -13.56
C GLU A 180 7.66 -2.61 -14.46
N LEU A 181 6.42 -2.54 -13.99
CA LEU A 181 5.22 -2.92 -14.75
C LEU A 181 4.04 -2.06 -14.27
N PRO A 182 3.06 -1.74 -15.14
CA PRO A 182 1.87 -0.99 -14.75
C PRO A 182 1.09 -1.74 -13.67
N GLY A 183 0.67 -1.04 -12.59
CA GLY A 183 -0.11 -1.63 -11.50
C GLY A 183 0.67 -2.58 -10.59
N TYR A 184 1.97 -2.71 -10.78
CA TYR A 184 2.90 -3.58 -10.02
C TYR A 184 2.32 -4.99 -9.79
N LEU A 185 2.53 -5.62 -8.64
CA LEU A 185 2.02 -6.98 -8.39
C LEU A 185 0.64 -6.95 -7.73
N SER A 186 0.51 -6.19 -6.65
CA SER A 186 -0.69 -6.22 -5.81
C SER A 186 -1.89 -5.58 -6.48
N ASP A 187 -1.74 -4.41 -7.08
CA ASP A 187 -2.87 -3.73 -7.72
C ASP A 187 -3.35 -4.52 -8.94
N ARG A 188 -2.43 -5.16 -9.68
CA ARG A 188 -2.85 -6.05 -10.78
C ARG A 188 -3.72 -7.21 -10.31
N LEU A 189 -3.35 -7.82 -9.18
CA LEU A 189 -4.16 -8.92 -8.60
C LEU A 189 -5.48 -8.41 -8.05
N GLN A 190 -5.45 -7.25 -7.37
CA GLN A 190 -6.64 -6.62 -6.82
C GLN A 190 -7.59 -6.13 -7.91
N GLU A 191 -7.05 -5.54 -9.00
CA GLU A 191 -7.81 -5.14 -10.18
C GLU A 191 -8.48 -6.31 -10.90
N ALA A 192 -7.84 -7.48 -10.93
CA ALA A 192 -8.46 -8.67 -11.52
C ALA A 192 -9.74 -9.06 -10.76
N LEU A 193 -9.69 -9.09 -9.42
CA LEU A 193 -10.87 -9.36 -8.59
C LEU A 193 -11.93 -8.27 -8.73
N TRP A 194 -11.50 -6.99 -8.74
CA TRP A 194 -12.40 -5.85 -8.86
C TRP A 194 -13.16 -5.87 -10.19
N ARG A 195 -12.45 -6.07 -11.30
CA ARG A 195 -13.06 -6.10 -12.65
C ARG A 195 -14.06 -7.22 -12.79
N GLU A 196 -13.74 -8.41 -12.29
CA GLU A 196 -14.66 -9.54 -12.30
C GLU A 196 -15.91 -9.27 -11.43
N GLY A 197 -15.72 -8.71 -10.25
CA GLY A 197 -16.82 -8.29 -9.39
C GLY A 197 -17.76 -7.28 -10.06
N LEU A 198 -17.21 -6.33 -10.83
CA LEU A 198 -18.02 -5.37 -11.60
C LEU A 198 -18.87 -6.06 -12.68
N HIS A 199 -18.35 -7.09 -13.35
CA HIS A 199 -19.11 -7.87 -14.33
C HIS A 199 -20.28 -8.61 -13.65
N ILE A 200 -20.01 -9.33 -12.57
CA ILE A 200 -21.02 -10.11 -11.85
C ILE A 200 -22.17 -9.20 -11.36
N ILE A 201 -21.85 -8.01 -10.82
CA ILE A 201 -22.87 -7.02 -10.41
C ILE A 201 -23.63 -6.45 -11.61
N ASN A 202 -22.93 -6.14 -12.69
CA ASN A 202 -23.53 -5.55 -13.90
C ASN A 202 -24.54 -6.52 -14.55
N GLU A 203 -24.21 -7.80 -14.58
CA GLU A 203 -25.02 -8.89 -15.15
C GLU A 203 -26.11 -9.38 -14.21
N GLY A 204 -26.08 -8.96 -12.94
CA GLY A 204 -27.13 -9.24 -11.96
C GLY A 204 -27.03 -10.61 -11.29
N TYR A 205 -25.88 -11.29 -11.39
CA TYR A 205 -25.69 -12.62 -10.79
C TYR A 205 -25.60 -12.61 -9.26
N ALA A 206 -25.09 -11.50 -8.66
CA ALA A 206 -24.93 -11.39 -7.22
C ALA A 206 -25.04 -9.94 -6.74
N THR A 207 -25.19 -9.75 -5.43
CA THR A 207 -25.09 -8.45 -4.78
C THR A 207 -23.64 -8.17 -4.35
N THR A 208 -23.32 -6.91 -4.05
CA THR A 208 -22.01 -6.55 -3.46
C THR A 208 -21.73 -7.34 -2.19
N LYS A 209 -22.77 -7.56 -1.36
CA LYS A 209 -22.67 -8.33 -0.12
C LYS A 209 -22.30 -9.79 -0.36
N ASP A 210 -22.89 -10.41 -1.38
CA ASP A 210 -22.63 -11.83 -1.68
C ASP A 210 -21.19 -12.00 -2.19
N LEU A 211 -20.70 -11.06 -3.01
CA LEU A 211 -19.32 -11.07 -3.49
C LEU A 211 -18.31 -10.86 -2.36
N ASP A 212 -18.55 -9.90 -1.46
CA ASP A 212 -17.67 -9.69 -0.31
C ASP A 212 -17.61 -10.95 0.56
N ARG A 213 -18.77 -11.57 0.85
CA ARG A 213 -18.83 -12.83 1.61
C ARG A 213 -18.13 -13.99 0.91
N ALA A 214 -18.24 -14.09 -0.41
CA ALA A 214 -17.54 -15.14 -1.17
C ALA A 214 -16.00 -15.05 -0.98
N ILE A 215 -15.46 -13.83 -0.82
CA ILE A 215 -14.04 -13.63 -0.52
C ILE A 215 -13.77 -13.82 0.98
N GLU A 216 -14.56 -13.20 1.87
CA GLU A 216 -14.32 -13.20 3.32
C GLU A 216 -14.40 -14.62 3.91
N ASP A 217 -15.44 -15.39 3.56
CA ASP A 217 -15.68 -16.74 4.07
C ASP A 217 -14.93 -17.83 3.27
N GLY A 218 -14.45 -17.50 2.09
CA GLY A 218 -13.76 -18.40 1.17
C GLY A 218 -12.23 -18.24 1.18
N PRO A 219 -11.63 -17.73 0.09
CA PRO A 219 -10.18 -17.65 -0.07
C PRO A 219 -9.51 -16.65 0.89
N GLY A 220 -10.22 -15.60 1.29
CA GLY A 220 -9.67 -14.50 2.11
C GLY A 220 -9.15 -14.96 3.47
N ILE A 221 -9.83 -15.93 4.12
CA ILE A 221 -9.37 -16.51 5.39
C ILE A 221 -7.95 -17.09 5.25
N ARG A 222 -7.68 -17.78 4.14
CA ARG A 222 -6.39 -18.41 3.87
C ARG A 222 -5.35 -17.38 3.43
N TYR A 223 -5.76 -16.36 2.65
CA TYR A 223 -4.86 -15.36 2.10
C TYR A 223 -4.19 -14.47 3.16
N SER A 224 -4.72 -14.39 4.37
CA SER A 224 -4.06 -13.70 5.47
C SER A 224 -2.77 -14.39 5.94
N LEU A 225 -2.63 -15.70 5.70
CA LEU A 225 -1.47 -16.51 6.10
C LEU A 225 -0.61 -16.90 4.88
N MET A 226 -1.22 -17.33 3.79
CA MET A 226 -0.58 -17.80 2.58
C MET A 226 -1.28 -17.26 1.33
N GLY A 227 -0.52 -16.85 0.32
CA GLY A 227 -1.08 -16.36 -0.94
C GLY A 227 -1.63 -17.48 -1.83
N THR A 228 -2.15 -17.10 -3.01
CA THR A 228 -2.80 -17.99 -3.96
C THR A 228 -1.94 -19.20 -4.35
N PHE A 229 -0.65 -18.99 -4.65
CA PHE A 229 0.22 -20.09 -5.09
C PHE A 229 0.42 -21.17 -4.03
N LEU A 230 0.65 -20.78 -2.78
CA LEU A 230 0.82 -21.74 -1.68
C LEU A 230 -0.52 -22.42 -1.34
N THR A 231 -1.62 -21.69 -1.38
CA THR A 231 -2.97 -22.26 -1.22
C THR A 231 -3.25 -23.35 -2.26
N PHE A 232 -2.93 -23.11 -3.52
CA PHE A 232 -3.12 -24.08 -4.60
C PHE A 232 -2.12 -25.24 -4.52
N HIS A 233 -0.89 -24.99 -4.04
CA HIS A 233 0.06 -26.06 -3.75
C HIS A 233 -0.52 -27.06 -2.72
N LEU A 234 -1.12 -26.58 -1.66
CA LEU A 234 -1.78 -27.42 -0.64
C LEU A 234 -3.01 -28.16 -1.21
N ALA A 235 -3.79 -27.49 -2.07
CA ALA A 235 -4.94 -28.12 -2.73
C ALA A 235 -4.55 -29.29 -3.65
N GLY A 236 -3.30 -29.33 -4.14
CA GLY A 236 -2.76 -30.46 -4.90
C GLY A 236 -2.41 -31.70 -4.06
N GLY A 237 -2.69 -31.70 -2.76
CA GLY A 237 -2.41 -32.82 -1.85
C GLY A 237 -0.93 -33.21 -1.80
N LYS A 238 -0.62 -34.49 -1.66
CA LYS A 238 0.79 -34.98 -1.55
C LYS A 238 1.70 -34.59 -2.71
N ALA A 239 1.16 -34.48 -3.94
CA ALA A 239 1.93 -34.11 -5.13
C ALA A 239 2.01 -32.57 -5.35
N GLY A 240 1.31 -31.77 -4.53
CA GLY A 240 1.40 -30.32 -4.48
C GLY A 240 1.05 -29.65 -5.82
N MET A 241 1.76 -28.59 -6.16
CA MET A 241 1.52 -27.79 -7.37
C MET A 241 1.60 -28.61 -8.66
N LYS A 242 2.41 -29.67 -8.72
CA LYS A 242 2.49 -30.54 -9.90
C LYS A 242 1.13 -31.18 -10.20
N HIS A 243 0.47 -31.71 -9.18
CA HIS A 243 -0.87 -32.29 -9.30
C HIS A 243 -1.91 -31.21 -9.64
N MET A 244 -1.87 -30.07 -8.93
CA MET A 244 -2.77 -28.96 -9.17
C MET A 244 -2.74 -28.48 -10.62
N LEU A 245 -1.55 -28.28 -11.21
CA LEU A 245 -1.39 -27.86 -12.60
C LEU A 245 -1.88 -28.92 -13.59
N LYS A 246 -1.66 -30.22 -13.30
CA LYS A 246 -2.13 -31.31 -14.16
C LYS A 246 -3.67 -31.39 -14.15
N GLN A 247 -4.28 -31.32 -12.99
CA GLN A 247 -5.72 -31.50 -12.81
C GLN A 247 -6.53 -30.27 -13.23
N PHE A 248 -6.12 -29.07 -12.78
CA PHE A 248 -6.87 -27.82 -12.98
C PHE A 248 -6.31 -26.92 -14.08
N GLY A 249 -5.12 -27.21 -14.60
CA GLY A 249 -4.55 -26.48 -15.75
C GLY A 249 -5.48 -26.39 -16.95
N PRO A 250 -6.18 -27.47 -17.36
CA PRO A 250 -7.17 -27.42 -18.44
C PRO A 250 -8.31 -26.43 -18.20
N ALA A 251 -8.72 -26.19 -16.95
CA ALA A 251 -9.78 -25.25 -16.59
C ALA A 251 -9.42 -23.78 -16.89
N LEU A 252 -8.14 -23.44 -17.06
CA LEU A 252 -7.71 -22.10 -17.46
C LEU A 252 -8.20 -21.70 -18.87
N LYS A 253 -8.64 -22.66 -19.68
CA LYS A 253 -9.25 -22.43 -21.02
C LYS A 253 -10.73 -22.12 -20.93
N LEU A 254 -11.37 -22.31 -19.77
CA LEU A 254 -12.80 -22.07 -19.57
C LEU A 254 -13.06 -20.57 -19.40
N PRO A 255 -14.21 -20.06 -19.87
CA PRO A 255 -14.52 -18.64 -19.80
C PRO A 255 -15.06 -18.22 -18.40
N TRP A 256 -14.34 -18.57 -17.34
CA TRP A 256 -14.78 -18.30 -15.98
C TRP A 256 -14.52 -16.85 -15.52
N THR A 257 -13.72 -16.10 -16.26
CA THR A 257 -13.43 -14.70 -15.92
C THR A 257 -13.45 -13.79 -17.13
N LYS A 258 -13.77 -12.51 -16.91
CA LYS A 258 -13.77 -11.45 -17.93
C LYS A 258 -12.80 -10.34 -17.59
N LEU A 259 -11.54 -10.54 -17.54
CA LEU A 259 -10.52 -9.59 -17.05
C LEU A 259 -10.57 -8.15 -17.63
N LYS A 260 -11.37 -7.90 -18.70
CA LYS A 260 -11.64 -6.57 -19.23
C LYS A 260 -12.75 -5.90 -18.41
N ALA A 261 -12.50 -4.70 -17.87
CA ALA A 261 -13.48 -3.99 -17.06
C ALA A 261 -14.77 -3.65 -17.87
N PRO A 262 -15.97 -3.78 -17.27
CA PRO A 262 -17.20 -3.32 -17.88
C PRO A 262 -17.25 -1.78 -17.87
N LYS A 263 -18.07 -1.19 -18.77
CA LYS A 263 -18.33 0.24 -18.78
C LYS A 263 -19.09 0.65 -17.51
N LEU A 264 -18.59 1.63 -16.77
CA LEU A 264 -19.30 2.19 -15.61
C LEU A 264 -20.50 3.02 -16.04
N THR A 265 -21.63 2.33 -16.24
CA THR A 265 -22.91 2.98 -16.57
C THR A 265 -23.53 3.58 -15.29
N LYS A 266 -24.48 4.51 -15.45
CA LYS A 266 -25.26 5.06 -14.34
C LYS A 266 -25.95 3.94 -13.52
N LYS A 267 -26.47 2.91 -14.22
CA LYS A 267 -27.12 1.74 -13.59
C LYS A 267 -26.15 0.93 -12.76
N LEU A 268 -24.95 0.62 -13.28
CA LEU A 268 -23.91 -0.13 -12.54
C LEU A 268 -23.44 0.67 -11.32
N SER A 269 -23.11 1.93 -11.49
CA SER A 269 -22.69 2.82 -10.40
C SER A 269 -23.74 2.90 -9.29
N TYR A 270 -25.03 3.06 -9.66
CA TYR A 270 -26.13 3.05 -8.69
C TYR A 270 -26.22 1.74 -7.90
N ARG A 271 -26.13 0.58 -8.57
CA ARG A 271 -26.17 -0.74 -7.90
C ARG A 271 -25.04 -0.87 -6.88
N ILE A 272 -23.81 -0.49 -7.24
CA ILE A 272 -22.63 -0.56 -6.35
C ILE A 272 -22.82 0.37 -5.14
N ILE A 273 -23.13 1.65 -5.36
CA ILE A 273 -23.32 2.64 -4.30
C ILE A 273 -24.44 2.22 -3.34
N LYS A 274 -25.59 1.77 -3.88
CA LYS A 274 -26.70 1.31 -3.07
C LYS A 274 -26.33 0.08 -2.24
N GLY A 275 -25.66 -0.92 -2.84
CA GLY A 275 -25.25 -2.15 -2.17
C GLY A 275 -24.26 -1.86 -1.02
N THR A 276 -23.20 -1.09 -1.28
CA THR A 276 -22.22 -0.74 -0.24
C THR A 276 -22.82 0.12 0.88
N LYS A 277 -23.76 1.03 0.58
CA LYS A 277 -24.52 1.78 1.59
C LYS A 277 -25.35 0.84 2.51
N GLN A 278 -25.98 -0.17 1.93
CA GLN A 278 -26.72 -1.18 2.71
C GLN A 278 -25.79 -2.02 3.60
N GLN A 279 -24.64 -2.46 3.06
CA GLN A 279 -23.62 -3.20 3.82
C GLN A 279 -23.06 -2.41 4.99
N SER A 280 -22.87 -1.10 4.84
CA SER A 280 -22.36 -0.23 5.91
C SER A 280 -23.32 -0.10 7.10
N ARG A 281 -24.60 -0.48 6.93
CA ARG A 281 -25.65 -0.41 7.98
C ARG A 281 -25.69 0.94 8.70
N GLY A 282 -25.56 2.03 7.95
CA GLY A 282 -25.57 3.39 8.48
C GLY A 282 -24.28 3.82 9.21
N LYS A 283 -23.26 2.94 9.30
CA LYS A 283 -21.99 3.31 9.92
C LYS A 283 -21.23 4.27 9.01
N SER A 284 -20.60 5.29 9.61
CA SER A 284 -19.69 6.18 8.89
C SER A 284 -18.40 5.48 8.48
N VAL A 285 -17.71 6.02 7.47
CA VAL A 285 -16.38 5.52 7.06
C VAL A 285 -15.39 5.53 8.23
N ALA A 286 -15.45 6.54 9.11
CA ALA A 286 -14.60 6.60 10.30
C ALA A 286 -14.89 5.45 11.27
N SER A 287 -16.17 5.15 11.54
CA SER A 287 -16.56 4.02 12.38
C SER A 287 -16.09 2.67 11.80
N LEU A 288 -16.30 2.44 10.51
CA LEU A 288 -15.83 1.24 9.84
C LEU A 288 -14.31 1.12 9.83
N SER A 289 -13.59 2.24 9.70
CA SER A 289 -12.13 2.27 9.78
C SER A 289 -11.62 1.86 11.16
N ASN A 290 -12.27 2.29 12.23
CA ASN A 290 -11.88 1.90 13.60
C ASN A 290 -12.07 0.39 13.82
N ILE A 291 -13.20 -0.18 13.38
CA ILE A 291 -13.47 -1.64 13.44
C ILE A 291 -12.41 -2.41 12.65
N ARG A 292 -12.10 -1.97 11.43
CA ARG A 292 -11.03 -2.57 10.60
C ARG A 292 -9.68 -2.53 11.31
N ASP A 293 -9.31 -1.38 11.88
CA ASP A 293 -8.00 -1.18 12.51
C ASP A 293 -7.85 -2.07 13.76
N GLU A 294 -8.92 -2.25 14.55
CA GLU A 294 -8.93 -3.18 15.67
C GLU A 294 -8.77 -4.64 15.22
N TYR A 295 -9.53 -5.04 14.20
CA TYR A 295 -9.42 -6.38 13.60
C TYR A 295 -7.99 -6.64 13.08
N LEU A 296 -7.43 -5.71 12.31
CA LEU A 296 -6.09 -5.83 11.74
C LEU A 296 -5.00 -5.94 12.82
N VAL A 297 -5.12 -5.22 13.93
CA VAL A 297 -4.17 -5.35 15.06
C VAL A 297 -4.17 -6.77 15.61
N ASN A 298 -5.35 -7.35 15.81
CA ASN A 298 -5.49 -8.71 16.33
C ASN A 298 -5.00 -9.76 15.32
N LEU A 299 -5.39 -9.63 14.06
CA LEU A 299 -4.94 -10.49 12.96
C LEU A 299 -3.41 -10.48 12.80
N LEU A 300 -2.79 -9.30 12.79
CA LEU A 300 -1.34 -9.17 12.64
C LEU A 300 -0.57 -9.74 13.84
N LYS A 301 -1.10 -9.63 15.05
CA LYS A 301 -0.53 -10.31 16.23
C LYS A 301 -0.60 -11.82 16.10
N MET A 302 -1.75 -12.35 15.70
CA MET A 302 -1.94 -13.79 15.47
C MET A 302 -1.03 -14.27 14.35
N ARG A 303 -1.00 -13.57 13.21
CA ARG A 303 -0.16 -13.88 12.06
C ARG A 303 1.32 -13.96 12.44
N LYS A 304 1.84 -13.00 13.21
CA LYS A 304 3.23 -12.99 13.69
C LYS A 304 3.60 -14.28 14.45
N LYS A 305 2.65 -14.83 15.24
CA LYS A 305 2.84 -16.09 15.97
C LYS A 305 3.05 -17.30 15.03
N TYR A 306 2.43 -17.29 13.85
CA TYR A 306 2.46 -18.42 12.91
C TYR A 306 3.47 -18.25 11.76
N GLU A 307 3.83 -17.03 11.36
CA GLU A 307 4.81 -16.77 10.28
C GLU A 307 6.17 -17.41 10.56
N SER A 308 6.61 -17.42 11.80
CA SER A 308 7.87 -18.06 12.20
C SER A 308 7.89 -19.59 11.98
N LYS A 309 6.71 -20.24 11.91
CA LYS A 309 6.58 -21.69 11.67
C LYS A 309 6.58 -22.05 10.17
N ILE A 310 6.23 -21.08 9.31
CA ILE A 310 6.13 -21.30 7.85
C ILE A 310 7.42 -20.85 7.13
N ARG A 311 8.15 -19.86 7.68
CA ARG A 311 9.29 -19.21 7.02
C ARG A 311 10.66 -19.66 7.59
N LYS A 312 10.66 -20.55 8.55
CA LYS A 312 11.83 -21.35 8.97
C LYS A 312 11.93 -22.60 8.11
#